data_892e905a815323bb4192fb01f7bd174d
#
_entry.id   892e905a815323bb4192fb01f7bd174d
#
_cell.length_a   1.000
_cell.length_b   1.000
_cell.length_c   1.000
_cell.angle_alpha   90.00
_cell.angle_beta   90.00
_cell.angle_gamma   90.00
#
_symmetry.space_group_name_H-M   'P 1'
#
loop_
_entity.id
_entity.type
_entity.pdbx_description
1 polymer ?
#
loop_
_entity_poly.entity_id
_entity_poly.type
_entity_poly.pdbx_seq_one_letter_code
_entity_poly.pdbx_strand_id
1 'polypeptide(L)'
;ERLSAAFKDRAHKLVSAFDGSTAAIARMPEGGMFIMVDIRKTGMSGEEFAWMLLNDHNIVVMPGESFGKGGAGHVRLALTNEADVLHEAGLRIRHAAETIAANR
;
A
#
# COMPACT_ATOMS: atom_id res chain seq x y z
N GLU A 1 13.98 13.02 9.88
CA GLU A 1 14.46 11.71 10.26
C GLU A 1 14.77 10.85 9.04
N ARG A 2 15.80 10.05 9.14
CA ARG A 2 16.24 9.26 8.00
C ARG A 2 15.87 7.81 8.18
N LEU A 3 15.55 7.15 7.05
CA LEU A 3 15.41 5.71 7.02
C LEU A 3 16.79 5.06 7.08
N SER A 4 16.90 3.96 7.80
CA SER A 4 18.12 3.15 7.74
C SER A 4 18.25 2.53 6.36
N ALA A 5 19.43 2.00 6.02
CA ALA A 5 19.66 1.36 4.74
C ALA A 5 18.68 0.19 4.52
N ALA A 6 18.41 -0.59 5.58
CA ALA A 6 17.49 -1.71 5.47
C ALA A 6 16.07 -1.25 5.17
N PHE A 7 15.62 -0.18 5.84
CA PHE A 7 14.28 0.33 5.57
C PHE A 7 14.18 0.98 4.21
N LYS A 8 15.25 1.63 3.75
CA LYS A 8 15.28 2.17 2.39
C LYS A 8 15.10 1.07 1.35
N ASP A 9 15.80 -0.05 1.52
CA ASP A 9 15.68 -1.16 0.60
C ASP A 9 14.27 -1.71 0.59
N ARG A 10 13.67 -1.86 1.77
CA ARG A 10 12.29 -2.34 1.88
C ARG A 10 11.32 -1.39 1.21
N ALA A 11 11.51 -0.08 1.42
CA ALA A 11 10.65 0.91 0.81
C ALA A 11 10.75 0.88 -0.71
N HIS A 12 11.97 0.80 -1.25
CA HIS A 12 12.16 0.72 -2.69
C HIS A 12 11.51 -0.52 -3.29
N LYS A 13 11.65 -1.67 -2.63
CA LYS A 13 11.06 -2.90 -3.12
C LYS A 13 9.53 -2.84 -3.11
N LEU A 14 8.97 -2.30 -2.03
CA LEU A 14 7.53 -2.19 -1.94
C LEU A 14 6.99 -1.20 -2.98
N VAL A 15 7.60 -0.03 -3.08
CA VAL A 15 7.14 0.99 -4.04
C VAL A 15 7.28 0.49 -5.47
N SER A 16 8.35 -0.24 -5.78
CA SER A 16 8.56 -0.75 -7.14
C SER A 16 7.46 -1.72 -7.58
N ALA A 17 6.80 -2.38 -6.63
CA ALA A 17 5.69 -3.28 -6.97
C ALA A 17 4.54 -2.54 -7.62
N PHE A 18 4.44 -1.22 -7.43
CA PHE A 18 3.34 -0.42 -7.96
C PHE A 18 3.74 0.37 -9.20
N ASP A 19 4.94 0.15 -9.74
CA ASP A 19 5.40 0.89 -10.91
C ASP A 19 4.45 0.71 -12.07
N GLY A 20 4.03 1.82 -12.67
CA GLY A 20 3.15 1.78 -13.83
C GLY A 20 1.68 1.60 -13.51
N SER A 21 1.32 1.33 -12.26
CA SER A 21 -0.08 1.17 -11.89
C SER A 21 -0.76 2.51 -11.76
N THR A 22 -2.00 2.61 -12.25
CA THR A 22 -2.84 3.80 -12.05
C THR A 22 -3.88 3.59 -10.97
N ALA A 23 -4.13 2.34 -10.59
CA ALA A 23 -5.16 2.01 -9.59
C ALA A 23 -4.60 1.99 -8.17
N ALA A 24 -3.30 1.72 -8.02
CA ALA A 24 -2.65 1.72 -6.72
C ALA A 24 -1.32 2.46 -6.89
N ILE A 25 -1.20 3.59 -6.21
CA ILE A 25 -0.04 4.47 -6.37
C ILE A 25 0.67 4.61 -5.04
N ALA A 26 1.94 4.23 -5.01
CA ALA A 26 2.77 4.33 -3.82
C ALA A 26 3.94 5.26 -4.09
N ARG A 27 4.40 5.96 -3.06
CA ARG A 27 5.52 6.88 -3.16
C ARG A 27 6.51 6.60 -2.06
N MET A 28 7.78 6.89 -2.34
CA MET A 28 8.83 6.76 -1.34
C MET A 28 8.54 7.70 -0.16
N PRO A 29 8.67 7.20 1.07
CA PRO A 29 8.44 8.04 2.23
C PRO A 29 9.60 9.01 2.44
N GLU A 30 9.32 10.15 3.04
CA GLU A 30 10.37 11.09 3.40
C GLU A 30 11.07 10.67 4.69
N GLY A 31 10.42 9.82 5.47
CA GLY A 31 10.96 9.29 6.71
C GLY A 31 9.95 8.33 7.29
N GLY A 32 10.30 7.72 8.42
CA GLY A 32 9.40 6.78 9.07
C GLY A 32 9.46 5.40 8.45
N MET A 33 8.55 4.55 8.86
CA MET A 33 8.58 3.14 8.51
C MET A 33 7.30 2.68 7.83
N PHE A 34 6.63 3.59 7.12
CA PHE A 34 5.33 3.30 6.52
C PHE A 34 5.28 3.81 5.08
N ILE A 35 4.54 3.09 4.26
CA ILE A 35 4.23 3.51 2.89
C ILE A 35 2.72 3.70 2.79
N MET A 36 2.30 4.84 2.25
CA MET A 36 0.89 5.08 1.94
C MET A 36 0.65 4.69 0.49
N VAL A 37 -0.42 3.95 0.26
CA VAL A 37 -0.82 3.54 -1.08
C VAL A 37 -2.19 4.15 -1.39
N ASP A 38 -2.24 4.91 -2.46
CA ASP A 38 -3.46 5.59 -2.92
C ASP A 38 -4.28 4.59 -3.73
N ILE A 39 -5.47 4.25 -3.24
CA ILE A 39 -6.35 3.30 -3.93
C ILE A 39 -7.70 3.96 -4.28
N ARG A 40 -7.71 5.29 -4.44
CA ARG A 40 -8.95 6.02 -4.70
C ARG A 40 -9.63 5.60 -5.99
N LYS A 41 -8.87 5.12 -6.97
CA LYS A 41 -9.45 4.67 -8.23
C LYS A 41 -10.32 3.43 -8.09
N THR A 42 -10.20 2.71 -6.97
CA THR A 42 -11.07 1.55 -6.71
C THR A 42 -12.48 1.98 -6.32
N GLY A 43 -12.65 3.21 -5.90
CA GLY A 43 -13.94 3.67 -5.36
C GLY A 43 -14.18 3.24 -3.92
N MET A 44 -13.26 2.49 -3.33
CA MET A 44 -13.37 2.02 -1.96
C MET A 44 -12.68 2.99 -1.00
N SER A 45 -13.17 3.04 0.23
CA SER A 45 -12.41 3.70 1.28
C SER A 45 -11.21 2.84 1.65
N GLY A 46 -10.24 3.45 2.34
CA GLY A 46 -9.09 2.69 2.82
C GLY A 46 -9.53 1.59 3.77
N GLU A 47 -10.54 1.88 4.60
CA GLU A 47 -11.06 0.88 5.53
C GLU A 47 -11.67 -0.31 4.79
N GLU A 48 -12.51 -0.05 3.80
CA GLU A 48 -13.10 -1.13 3.01
C GLU A 48 -12.04 -1.96 2.31
N PHE A 49 -11.06 -1.29 1.73
CA PHE A 49 -9.99 -1.97 1.02
C PHE A 49 -9.13 -2.79 1.98
N ALA A 50 -8.86 -2.26 3.18
CA ALA A 50 -8.08 -2.97 4.19
C ALA A 50 -8.79 -4.25 4.63
N TRP A 51 -10.10 -4.18 4.85
CA TRP A 51 -10.86 -5.36 5.22
C TRP A 51 -10.87 -6.41 4.11
N MET A 52 -10.99 -5.97 2.87
CA MET A 52 -10.96 -6.88 1.72
C MET A 52 -9.61 -7.58 1.62
N LEU A 53 -8.51 -6.85 1.81
CA LEU A 53 -7.18 -7.44 1.77
C LEU A 53 -7.00 -8.48 2.87
N LEU A 54 -7.50 -8.19 4.06
CA LEU A 54 -7.41 -9.14 5.16
C LEU A 54 -8.22 -10.40 4.88
N ASN A 55 -9.45 -10.22 4.44
CA ASN A 55 -10.37 -11.36 4.28
C ASN A 55 -10.06 -12.20 3.04
N ASP A 56 -9.66 -11.56 1.94
CA ASP A 56 -9.52 -12.27 0.67
C ASP A 56 -8.08 -12.60 0.33
N HIS A 57 -7.12 -11.90 0.91
CA HIS A 57 -5.70 -12.04 0.54
C HIS A 57 -4.77 -12.28 1.71
N ASN A 58 -5.30 -12.28 2.94
CA ASN A 58 -4.48 -12.44 4.15
C ASN A 58 -3.39 -11.40 4.27
N ILE A 59 -3.66 -10.19 3.82
CA ILE A 59 -2.72 -9.07 3.90
C ILE A 59 -3.25 -8.07 4.91
N VAL A 60 -2.43 -7.69 5.89
CA VAL A 60 -2.81 -6.74 6.92
C VAL A 60 -2.24 -5.38 6.58
N VAL A 61 -3.12 -4.40 6.41
CA VAL A 61 -2.73 -3.01 6.21
C VAL A 61 -3.61 -2.15 7.13
N MET A 62 -3.20 -0.90 7.32
CA MET A 62 -3.99 0.04 8.12
C MET A 62 -4.76 0.96 7.17
N PRO A 63 -6.03 1.27 7.48
CA PRO A 63 -6.75 2.24 6.65
C PRO A 63 -6.17 3.63 6.86
N GLY A 64 -6.05 4.35 5.74
CA GLY A 64 -5.49 5.70 5.78
C GLY A 64 -6.37 6.67 6.55
N GLU A 65 -7.69 6.41 6.58
CA GLU A 65 -8.63 7.26 7.30
C GLU A 65 -8.29 7.38 8.79
N SER A 66 -7.58 6.39 9.33
CA SER A 66 -7.14 6.43 10.73
C SER A 66 -6.15 7.57 11.00
N PHE A 67 -5.60 8.18 9.95
CA PHE A 67 -4.55 9.17 10.08
C PHE A 67 -4.97 10.54 9.57
N GLY A 68 -6.28 10.77 9.47
CA GLY A 68 -6.82 12.08 9.12
C GLY A 68 -7.35 12.14 7.70
N LYS A 69 -7.79 13.34 7.31
CA LYS A 69 -8.47 13.52 6.03
C LYS A 69 -7.58 13.23 4.84
N GLY A 70 -6.30 13.51 4.97
CA GLY A 70 -5.36 13.25 3.89
C GLY A 70 -5.16 11.77 3.60
N GLY A 71 -5.59 10.90 4.53
CA GLY A 71 -5.49 9.46 4.35
C GLY A 71 -6.69 8.81 3.73
N ALA A 72 -7.74 9.56 3.41
CA ALA A 72 -8.94 8.99 2.81
C ALA A 72 -8.60 8.34 1.46
N GLY A 73 -9.12 7.12 1.25
CA GLY A 73 -8.83 6.39 0.02
C GLY A 73 -7.40 5.88 -0.08
N HIS A 74 -6.74 5.71 1.06
CA HIS A 74 -5.37 5.20 1.14
C HIS A 74 -5.31 4.06 2.14
N VAL A 75 -4.31 3.20 1.98
CA VAL A 75 -3.94 2.21 2.99
C VAL A 75 -2.47 2.39 3.32
N ARG A 76 -2.09 1.97 4.53
CA ARG A 76 -0.75 2.18 5.05
C ARG A 76 -0.11 0.84 5.36
N LEU A 77 1.11 0.62 4.86
CA LEU A 77 1.86 -0.59 5.11
C LEU A 77 3.11 -0.26 5.91
N ALA A 78 3.38 -1.07 6.93
CA ALA A 78 4.60 -0.94 7.72
C ALA A 78 5.74 -1.68 7.03
N LEU A 79 6.94 -1.13 7.12
CA LEU A 79 8.14 -1.72 6.52
C LEU A 79 8.80 -2.70 7.52
N THR A 80 7.99 -3.61 8.07
CA THR A 80 8.46 -4.50 9.14
C THR A 80 8.79 -5.91 8.66
N ASN A 81 8.49 -6.23 7.39
CA ASN A 81 8.83 -7.52 6.82
C ASN A 81 10.05 -7.40 5.92
N GLU A 82 10.57 -8.55 5.48
CA GLU A 82 11.67 -8.59 4.54
C GLU A 82 11.27 -7.97 3.21
N ALA A 83 12.26 -7.45 2.47
CA ALA A 83 12.00 -6.75 1.21
C ALA A 83 11.23 -7.61 0.22
N ASP A 84 11.57 -8.89 0.11
CA ASP A 84 10.91 -9.78 -0.83
C ASP A 84 9.45 -10.01 -0.46
N VAL A 85 9.16 -10.12 0.84
CA VAL A 85 7.80 -10.29 1.33
C VAL A 85 6.98 -9.03 1.04
N LEU A 86 7.58 -7.86 1.26
CA LEU A 86 6.91 -6.59 0.99
C LEU A 86 6.62 -6.42 -0.48
N HIS A 87 7.58 -6.79 -1.34
CA HIS A 87 7.37 -6.69 -2.79
C HIS A 87 6.22 -7.57 -3.24
N GLU A 88 6.18 -8.80 -2.76
CA GLU A 88 5.11 -9.73 -3.10
C GLU A 88 3.75 -9.21 -2.63
N ALA A 89 3.69 -8.70 -1.39
CA ALA A 89 2.45 -8.11 -0.87
C ALA A 89 2.01 -6.94 -1.74
N GLY A 90 2.97 -6.10 -2.15
CA GLY A 90 2.67 -4.97 -3.02
C GLY A 90 2.09 -5.40 -4.34
N LEU A 91 2.63 -6.44 -4.96
CA LEU A 91 2.10 -6.95 -6.23
C LEU A 91 0.67 -7.44 -6.06
N ARG A 92 0.37 -8.10 -4.95
CA ARG A 92 -0.98 -8.61 -4.70
C ARG A 92 -1.96 -7.47 -4.43
N ILE A 93 -1.52 -6.44 -3.71
CA ILE A 93 -2.34 -5.24 -3.47
C ILE A 93 -2.64 -4.54 -4.79
N ARG A 94 -1.61 -4.38 -5.62
CA ARG A 94 -1.76 -3.76 -6.94
C ARG A 94 -2.77 -4.52 -7.79
N HIS A 95 -2.63 -5.84 -7.83
CA HIS A 95 -3.54 -6.66 -8.64
C HIS A 95 -4.98 -6.51 -8.16
N ALA A 96 -5.20 -6.53 -6.84
CA ALA A 96 -6.54 -6.38 -6.28
C ALA A 96 -7.12 -5.02 -6.65
N ALA A 97 -6.33 -3.96 -6.51
CA ALA A 97 -6.80 -2.61 -6.84
C ALA A 97 -7.13 -2.48 -8.33
N GLU A 98 -6.29 -3.04 -9.19
CA GLU A 98 -6.50 -2.97 -10.64
C GLU A 98 -7.75 -3.74 -11.04
N THR A 99 -7.98 -4.90 -10.43
CA THR A 99 -9.16 -5.70 -10.72
C THR A 99 -10.43 -4.95 -10.34
N ILE A 100 -10.43 -4.35 -9.16
CA ILE A 100 -11.60 -3.61 -8.70
C ILE A 100 -11.84 -2.38 -9.57
N ALA A 101 -10.78 -1.62 -9.88
CA ALA A 101 -10.90 -0.42 -10.70
C ALA A 101 -11.41 -0.74 -12.10
N ALA A 102 -10.99 -1.86 -12.66
CA ALA A 102 -11.42 -2.28 -14.00
C ALA A 102 -12.89 -2.66 -14.06
N ASN A 103 -13.46 -3.04 -12.91
CA ASN A 103 -14.85 -3.50 -12.84
C ASN A 103 -15.82 -2.42 -12.36
N ARG A 104 -15.37 -1.19 -12.26
CA ARG A 104 -16.24 -0.08 -11.85
C ARG A 104 -17.06 0.45 -12.99
#